data_91fe1c1246799092fdc2341a0bc534a0
#
_entry.id   91fe1c1246799092fdc2341a0bc534a0
#
_cell.length_a   1.000
_cell.length_b   1.000
_cell.length_c   1.000
_cell.angle_alpha   90.00
_cell.angle_beta   90.00
_cell.angle_gamma   90.00
#
_symmetry.space_group_name_H-M   'P 1'
#
loop_
_entity.id
_entity.type
_entity.pdbx_description
1 polymer ?
#
loop_
_entity_poly.entity_id
_entity_poly.type
_entity_poly.pdbx_seq_one_letter_code
_entity_poly.pdbx_strand_id
1 'polypeptide(L)'
;YGVDQLAELLRAAGFTDYLVEIGGEIYAAGARPDGRPWRVGISRPAAGARPDDIYKVVSLKDQAFSTSGDYRQLFVQDGIRYSHHIDPATGYPVRNGVVSVSILADNCTFADGLGTAVLVSGVEKGLALIDRLEGVGRARGGGRVAPGDERDVLADDDLRFLVVEGEDVRR
;
A
#
# COMPACT_ATOMS: atom_id res chain seq x y z
N TYR A 1 -0.52 -13.53 3.27
CA TYR A 1 -0.78 -14.99 3.31
C TYR A 1 -2.10 -15.33 4.03
N GLY A 2 -2.29 -14.90 5.30
CA GLY A 2 -3.51 -15.22 6.06
C GLY A 2 -4.79 -14.78 5.37
N VAL A 3 -4.80 -13.58 4.80
CA VAL A 3 -5.92 -13.06 4.00
C VAL A 3 -6.19 -13.95 2.79
N ASP A 4 -5.16 -14.38 2.08
CA ASP A 4 -5.32 -15.21 0.89
C ASP A 4 -5.93 -16.58 1.24
N GLN A 5 -5.45 -17.19 2.33
CA GLN A 5 -6.00 -18.47 2.82
C GLN A 5 -7.49 -18.34 3.21
N LEU A 6 -7.85 -17.27 3.92
CA LEU A 6 -9.24 -17.04 4.29
C LEU A 6 -10.12 -16.73 3.07
N ALA A 7 -9.61 -15.98 2.10
CA ALA A 7 -10.31 -15.74 0.84
C ALA A 7 -10.57 -17.04 0.06
N GLU A 8 -9.59 -17.94 0.01
CA GLU A 8 -9.75 -19.27 -0.59
C GLU A 8 -10.80 -20.13 0.13
N LEU A 9 -10.79 -20.14 1.46
CA LEU A 9 -11.78 -20.85 2.26
C LEU A 9 -13.21 -20.32 2.02
N LEU A 10 -13.38 -19.01 1.99
CA LEU A 10 -14.68 -18.40 1.69
C LEU A 10 -15.17 -18.75 0.29
N ARG A 11 -14.28 -18.69 -0.70
CA ARG A 11 -14.61 -19.08 -2.07
C ARG A 11 -15.00 -20.54 -2.17
N ALA A 12 -14.27 -21.45 -1.50
CA ALA A 12 -14.58 -22.87 -1.44
C ALA A 12 -15.91 -23.16 -0.74
N ALA A 13 -16.30 -22.32 0.23
CA ALA A 13 -17.59 -22.40 0.92
C ALA A 13 -18.74 -21.78 0.11
N GLY A 14 -18.49 -21.28 -1.11
CA GLY A 14 -19.51 -20.76 -2.03
C GLY A 14 -19.83 -19.26 -1.86
N PHE A 15 -19.07 -18.54 -1.05
CA PHE A 15 -19.21 -17.07 -0.98
C PHE A 15 -18.58 -16.41 -2.20
N THR A 16 -19.31 -15.46 -2.82
CA THR A 16 -18.88 -14.73 -4.01
C THR A 16 -18.53 -13.28 -3.70
N ASP A 17 -19.17 -12.71 -2.67
CA ASP A 17 -19.07 -11.29 -2.33
C ASP A 17 -18.61 -11.15 -0.88
N TYR A 18 -17.34 -10.79 -0.69
CA TYR A 18 -16.76 -10.63 0.64
C TYR A 18 -15.56 -9.69 0.64
N LEU A 19 -15.26 -9.15 1.81
CA LEU A 19 -14.03 -8.44 2.09
C LEU A 19 -13.37 -9.09 3.31
N VAL A 20 -12.11 -9.47 3.16
CA VAL A 20 -11.27 -10.00 4.23
C VAL A 20 -10.20 -8.98 4.57
N GLU A 21 -9.98 -8.73 5.84
CA GLU A 21 -8.93 -7.83 6.32
C GLU A 21 -8.23 -8.48 7.51
N ILE A 22 -6.89 -8.49 7.49
CA ILE A 22 -6.04 -8.89 8.61
C ILE A 22 -4.83 -7.96 8.66
N GLY A 23 -4.76 -7.13 9.71
CA GLY A 23 -3.60 -6.31 9.97
C GLY A 23 -3.36 -5.14 9.00
N GLY A 24 -4.32 -4.86 8.12
CA GLY A 24 -4.24 -3.82 7.09
C GLY A 24 -4.13 -4.38 5.67
N GLU A 25 -3.86 -5.68 5.53
CA GLU A 25 -3.90 -6.39 4.26
C GLU A 25 -5.34 -6.79 3.95
N ILE A 26 -5.80 -6.52 2.74
CA ILE A 26 -7.19 -6.68 2.33
C ILE A 26 -7.29 -7.49 1.05
N TYR A 27 -8.27 -8.41 1.00
CA TYR A 27 -8.76 -9.00 -0.25
C TYR A 27 -10.26 -8.75 -0.37
N ALA A 28 -10.69 -8.24 -1.51
CA ALA A 28 -12.09 -8.00 -1.82
C ALA A 28 -12.51 -8.85 -3.02
N ALA A 29 -13.54 -9.68 -2.82
CA ALA A 29 -14.17 -10.47 -3.89
C ALA A 29 -15.54 -9.90 -4.24
N GLY A 30 -15.89 -9.97 -5.53
CA GLY A 30 -17.19 -9.58 -6.03
C GLY A 30 -17.53 -8.11 -5.76
N ALA A 31 -18.72 -7.84 -5.23
CA ALA A 31 -19.25 -6.50 -5.04
C ALA A 31 -19.91 -6.35 -3.65
N ARG A 32 -20.13 -5.11 -3.26
CA ARG A 32 -20.95 -4.75 -2.10
C ARG A 32 -22.42 -5.12 -2.33
N PRO A 33 -23.23 -5.23 -1.28
CA PRO A 33 -24.66 -5.52 -1.41
C PRO A 33 -25.45 -4.55 -2.30
N ASP A 34 -24.94 -3.33 -2.52
CA ASP A 34 -25.51 -2.34 -3.41
C ASP A 34 -25.02 -2.46 -4.87
N GLY A 35 -24.26 -3.52 -5.19
CA GLY A 35 -23.70 -3.79 -6.51
C GLY A 35 -22.45 -2.98 -6.88
N ARG A 36 -21.98 -2.10 -5.99
CA ARG A 36 -20.80 -1.27 -6.25
C ARG A 36 -19.52 -1.99 -5.81
N PRO A 37 -18.35 -1.60 -6.35
CA PRO A 37 -17.06 -2.08 -5.87
C PRO A 37 -16.86 -1.81 -4.37
N TRP A 38 -16.08 -2.65 -3.72
CA TRP A 38 -15.60 -2.40 -2.38
C TRP A 38 -14.72 -1.14 -2.37
N ARG A 39 -14.77 -0.38 -1.28
CA ARG A 39 -14.00 0.86 -1.16
C ARG A 39 -13.13 0.79 0.09
N VAL A 40 -11.84 1.06 -0.08
CA VAL A 40 -10.84 1.04 0.98
C VAL A 40 -10.15 2.40 1.06
N GLY A 41 -10.03 2.94 2.26
CA GLY A 41 -9.33 4.19 2.51
C GLY A 41 -7.85 3.96 2.79
N ILE A 42 -6.98 4.69 2.11
CA ILE A 42 -5.56 4.80 2.43
C ILE A 42 -5.42 5.91 3.46
N SER A 43 -4.94 5.59 4.66
CA SER A 43 -4.71 6.59 5.72
C SER A 43 -3.62 7.57 5.30
N ARG A 44 -3.74 8.82 5.76
CA ARG A 44 -2.71 9.85 5.53
C ARG A 44 -1.39 9.44 6.19
N PRO A 45 -0.30 9.31 5.43
CA PRO A 45 0.99 8.87 5.97
C PRO A 45 1.76 10.04 6.60
N ALA A 46 1.18 10.66 7.62
CA ALA A 46 1.78 11.78 8.34
C ALA A 46 1.91 11.46 9.84
N ALA A 47 2.95 12.01 10.46
CA ALA A 47 3.12 11.91 11.91
C ALA A 47 1.93 12.57 12.64
N GLY A 48 1.29 11.83 13.54
CA GLY A 48 0.12 12.32 14.28
C GLY A 48 -1.20 12.31 13.51
N ALA A 49 -1.22 11.85 12.26
CA ALA A 49 -2.47 11.66 11.53
C ALA A 49 -3.37 10.64 12.25
N ARG A 50 -4.66 10.92 12.29
CA ARG A 50 -5.64 10.01 12.88
C ARG A 50 -5.87 8.82 11.95
N PRO A 51 -6.27 7.65 12.46
CA PRO A 51 -6.57 6.48 11.63
C PRO A 51 -7.68 6.72 10.59
N ASP A 52 -8.61 7.65 10.88
CA ASP A 52 -9.72 8.04 10.03
C ASP A 52 -9.39 9.23 9.09
N ASP A 53 -8.18 9.75 9.14
CA ASP A 53 -7.70 10.77 8.20
C ASP A 53 -7.31 10.09 6.88
N ILE A 54 -8.26 10.07 5.94
CA ILE A 54 -8.12 9.38 4.67
C ILE A 54 -7.41 10.27 3.67
N TYR A 55 -6.30 9.77 3.15
CA TYR A 55 -5.52 10.40 2.09
C TYR A 55 -6.11 10.12 0.70
N LYS A 56 -6.49 8.86 0.43
CA LYS A 56 -7.05 8.41 -0.84
C LYS A 56 -8.02 7.26 -0.63
N VAL A 57 -8.99 7.12 -1.52
CA VAL A 57 -9.89 5.96 -1.55
C VAL A 57 -9.64 5.17 -2.83
N VAL A 58 -9.49 3.87 -2.71
CA VAL A 58 -9.39 2.94 -3.85
C VAL A 58 -10.60 2.04 -3.92
N SER A 59 -11.01 1.69 -5.14
CA SER A 59 -12.06 0.72 -5.40
C SER A 59 -11.45 -0.65 -5.64
N LEU A 60 -11.99 -1.69 -5.00
CA LEU A 60 -11.51 -3.06 -5.12
C LEU A 60 -12.62 -3.96 -5.66
N LYS A 61 -12.26 -4.84 -6.59
CA LYS A 61 -13.08 -5.93 -7.09
C LYS A 61 -12.18 -7.08 -7.51
N ASP A 62 -12.33 -8.23 -6.87
CA ASP A 62 -11.52 -9.43 -7.12
C ASP A 62 -10.00 -9.16 -7.03
N GLN A 63 -9.60 -8.33 -6.05
CA GLN A 63 -8.23 -7.84 -5.89
C GLN A 63 -7.81 -7.80 -4.43
N ALA A 64 -6.51 -7.95 -4.24
CA ALA A 64 -5.82 -7.69 -3.00
C ALA A 64 -5.31 -6.25 -2.93
N PHE A 65 -5.21 -5.75 -1.71
CA PHE A 65 -4.64 -4.45 -1.39
C PHE A 65 -3.78 -4.56 -0.12
N SER A 66 -2.59 -4.00 -0.15
CA SER A 66 -1.71 -3.89 1.02
C SER A 66 -1.00 -2.54 1.04
N THR A 67 -0.72 -2.03 2.24
CA THR A 67 0.03 -0.79 2.43
C THR A 67 1.17 -0.99 3.41
N SER A 68 2.39 -0.90 2.91
CA SER A 68 3.61 -0.81 3.72
C SER A 68 3.88 0.65 4.07
N GLY A 69 4.15 0.95 5.35
CA GLY A 69 4.40 2.32 5.77
C GLY A 69 5.30 2.41 7.00
N ASP A 70 6.10 3.46 7.08
CA ASP A 70 7.03 3.69 8.17
C ASP A 70 6.51 4.67 9.24
N TYR A 71 5.35 5.29 9.01
CA TYR A 71 4.83 6.40 9.82
C TYR A 71 4.15 5.97 11.13
N ARG A 72 3.80 4.68 11.27
CA ARG A 72 3.16 4.12 12.49
C ARG A 72 4.14 3.47 13.46
N GLN A 73 5.20 2.86 12.94
CA GLN A 73 6.19 2.11 13.72
C GLN A 73 7.58 2.71 13.49
N LEU A 74 7.89 3.75 14.22
CA LEU A 74 9.15 4.45 14.17
C LEU A 74 9.61 4.82 15.58
N PHE A 75 10.90 5.06 15.74
CA PHE A 75 11.44 5.73 16.92
C PHE A 75 12.33 6.90 16.50
N VAL A 76 12.50 7.84 17.42
CA VAL A 76 13.38 9.00 17.22
C VAL A 76 14.48 8.95 18.25
N GLN A 77 15.73 9.00 17.79
CA GLN A 77 16.91 9.10 18.64
C GLN A 77 17.79 10.23 18.13
N ASP A 78 18.19 11.14 19.02
CA ASP A 78 19.03 12.32 18.70
C ASP A 78 18.46 13.18 17.53
N GLY A 79 17.13 13.32 17.49
CA GLY A 79 16.44 14.04 16.41
C GLY A 79 16.36 13.28 15.07
N ILE A 80 16.90 12.09 15.01
CA ILE A 80 16.90 11.23 13.83
C ILE A 80 15.75 10.22 13.92
N ARG A 81 14.95 10.15 12.87
CA ARG A 81 13.86 9.20 12.72
C ARG A 81 14.39 7.88 12.17
N TYR A 82 13.99 6.77 12.78
CA TYR A 82 14.35 5.42 12.38
C TYR A 82 13.06 4.62 12.10
N SER A 83 12.98 4.07 10.90
CA SER A 83 11.94 3.12 10.48
C SER A 83 12.21 1.72 11.03
N HIS A 84 11.16 0.93 11.19
CA HIS A 84 11.28 -0.50 11.49
C HIS A 84 11.71 -1.34 10.26
N HIS A 85 11.68 -0.75 9.06
CA HIS A 85 12.15 -1.40 7.85
C HIS A 85 13.67 -1.36 7.77
N ILE A 86 14.29 -2.52 7.63
CA ILE A 86 15.74 -2.67 7.54
C ILE A 86 16.15 -2.92 6.09
N ASP A 87 17.10 -2.15 5.60
CA ASP A 87 17.74 -2.41 4.33
C ASP A 87 18.68 -3.63 4.45
N PRO A 88 18.40 -4.74 3.76
CA PRO A 88 19.20 -5.97 3.85
C PRO A 88 20.63 -5.81 3.33
N ALA A 89 20.91 -4.81 2.48
CA ALA A 89 22.25 -4.55 1.98
C ALA A 89 23.15 -3.87 3.01
N THR A 90 22.56 -3.06 3.91
CA THR A 90 23.32 -2.29 4.89
C THR A 90 23.14 -2.79 6.31
N GLY A 91 22.04 -3.49 6.61
CA GLY A 91 21.62 -3.89 7.95
C GLY A 91 21.12 -2.75 8.82
N TYR A 92 20.87 -1.57 8.24
CA TYR A 92 20.37 -0.38 8.95
C TYR A 92 18.94 -0.02 8.52
N PRO A 93 18.20 0.73 9.36
CA PRO A 93 16.91 1.28 9.01
C PRO A 93 16.94 2.10 7.72
N VAL A 94 15.95 1.90 6.88
CA VAL A 94 15.79 2.61 5.60
C VAL A 94 15.62 4.12 5.83
N ARG A 95 16.29 4.93 4.99
CA ARG A 95 16.31 6.40 5.06
C ARG A 95 16.26 7.03 3.67
N ASN A 96 15.35 6.57 2.82
CA ASN A 96 15.23 7.00 1.42
C ASN A 96 14.07 7.96 1.15
N GLY A 97 13.39 8.44 2.21
CA GLY A 97 12.28 9.39 2.10
C GLY A 97 10.92 8.79 1.75
N VAL A 98 10.83 7.51 1.41
CA VAL A 98 9.53 6.84 1.19
C VAL A 98 8.86 6.59 2.53
N VAL A 99 7.63 7.08 2.69
CA VAL A 99 6.86 6.91 3.93
C VAL A 99 5.73 5.91 3.82
N SER A 100 5.22 5.68 2.61
CA SER A 100 4.13 4.73 2.38
C SER A 100 4.16 4.20 0.95
N VAL A 101 3.85 2.92 0.80
CA VAL A 101 3.68 2.23 -0.48
C VAL A 101 2.43 1.38 -0.40
N SER A 102 1.46 1.65 -1.26
CA SER A 102 0.24 0.84 -1.41
C SER A 102 0.28 0.08 -2.73
N ILE A 103 -0.02 -1.20 -2.69
CA ILE A 103 0.00 -2.10 -3.85
C ILE A 103 -1.37 -2.76 -4.01
N LEU A 104 -1.86 -2.81 -5.25
CA LEU A 104 -2.96 -3.67 -5.68
C LEU A 104 -2.40 -4.84 -6.48
N ALA A 105 -2.83 -6.05 -6.17
CA ALA A 105 -2.37 -7.27 -6.84
C ALA A 105 -3.45 -8.36 -6.78
N ASP A 106 -3.16 -9.51 -7.39
CA ASP A 106 -4.08 -10.65 -7.41
C ASP A 106 -4.17 -11.37 -6.04
N ASN A 107 -3.16 -11.20 -5.18
CA ASN A 107 -3.15 -11.76 -3.83
C ASN A 107 -2.38 -10.86 -2.85
N CYS A 108 -2.72 -10.97 -1.56
CA CYS A 108 -2.13 -10.17 -0.48
C CYS A 108 -0.67 -10.52 -0.22
N THR A 109 -0.29 -11.79 -0.32
CA THR A 109 1.11 -12.21 -0.09
C THR A 109 2.06 -11.46 -1.01
N PHE A 110 1.68 -11.36 -2.28
CA PHE A 110 2.48 -10.64 -3.27
C PHE A 110 2.44 -9.13 -3.05
N ALA A 111 1.23 -8.56 -2.80
CA ALA A 111 1.07 -7.13 -2.57
C ALA A 111 1.91 -6.63 -1.39
N ASP A 112 1.87 -7.34 -0.26
CA ASP A 112 2.61 -7.03 0.97
C ASP A 112 4.13 -7.11 0.75
N GLY A 113 4.61 -8.23 0.18
CA GLY A 113 6.04 -8.40 -0.13
C GLY A 113 6.57 -7.36 -1.09
N LEU A 114 5.81 -7.04 -2.15
CA LEU A 114 6.21 -6.03 -3.13
C LEU A 114 6.18 -4.62 -2.53
N GLY A 115 5.18 -4.29 -1.72
CA GLY A 115 5.08 -2.99 -1.04
C GLY A 115 6.30 -2.72 -0.18
N THR A 116 6.72 -3.70 0.62
CA THR A 116 7.92 -3.62 1.44
C THR A 116 9.19 -3.53 0.59
N ALA A 117 9.31 -4.33 -0.49
CA ALA A 117 10.46 -4.28 -1.38
C ALA A 117 10.63 -2.91 -2.05
N VAL A 118 9.53 -2.30 -2.50
CA VAL A 118 9.53 -0.95 -3.09
C VAL A 118 9.91 0.10 -2.05
N LEU A 119 9.34 0.02 -0.84
CA LEU A 119 9.64 0.94 0.26
C LEU A 119 11.14 0.91 0.61
N VAL A 120 11.71 -0.28 0.74
CA VAL A 120 13.13 -0.46 1.07
C VAL A 120 14.04 0.02 -0.08
N SER A 121 13.67 -0.24 -1.33
CA SER A 121 14.47 0.12 -2.51
C SER A 121 14.48 1.62 -2.82
N GLY A 122 13.49 2.35 -2.34
CA GLY A 122 13.25 3.76 -2.70
C GLY A 122 12.50 3.89 -4.03
N VAL A 123 12.04 5.12 -4.32
CA VAL A 123 11.11 5.40 -5.42
C VAL A 123 11.63 4.91 -6.76
N GLU A 124 12.82 5.34 -7.18
CA GLU A 124 13.33 5.05 -8.52
C GLU A 124 13.51 3.54 -8.78
N LYS A 125 14.18 2.85 -7.86
CA LYS A 125 14.40 1.40 -7.96
C LYS A 125 13.11 0.61 -7.79
N GLY A 126 12.23 1.08 -6.90
CA GLY A 126 10.93 0.48 -6.64
C GLY A 126 10.02 0.53 -7.87
N LEU A 127 9.91 1.68 -8.53
CA LEU A 127 9.14 1.84 -9.76
C LEU A 127 9.72 0.98 -10.89
N ALA A 128 11.05 0.97 -11.05
CA ALA A 128 11.70 0.12 -12.03
C ALA A 128 11.53 -1.39 -11.75
N LEU A 129 11.34 -1.78 -10.47
CA LEU A 129 10.98 -3.14 -10.11
C LEU A 129 9.55 -3.47 -10.55
N ILE A 130 8.60 -2.60 -10.24
CA ILE A 130 7.18 -2.77 -10.63
C ILE A 130 7.04 -2.89 -12.15
N ASP A 131 7.72 -2.03 -12.92
CA ASP A 131 7.67 -2.04 -14.38
C ASP A 131 8.16 -3.37 -15.02
N ARG A 132 8.98 -4.14 -14.30
CA ARG A 132 9.51 -5.43 -14.77
C ARG A 132 8.64 -6.62 -14.37
N LEU A 133 7.72 -6.44 -13.44
CA LEU A 133 6.88 -7.53 -12.95
C LEU A 133 5.65 -7.69 -13.84
N GLU A 134 5.50 -8.88 -14.44
CA GLU A 134 4.27 -9.26 -15.10
C GLU A 134 3.17 -9.49 -14.05
N GLY A 135 1.95 -8.99 -14.29
CA GLY A 135 0.81 -9.17 -13.36
C GLY A 135 0.62 -8.04 -12.34
N VAL A 136 1.60 -7.20 -12.09
CA VAL A 136 1.37 -5.85 -11.59
C VAL A 136 0.97 -5.04 -12.82
N GLY A 137 -0.32 -4.93 -13.07
CA GLY A 137 -0.80 -4.32 -14.29
C GLY A 137 -0.11 -2.99 -14.55
N ARG A 138 0.30 -2.75 -15.79
CA ARG A 138 0.84 -1.47 -16.23
C ARG A 138 -0.23 -0.40 -16.02
N ALA A 139 -0.31 0.12 -14.82
CA ALA A 139 -1.09 1.30 -14.57
C ALA A 139 -0.40 2.46 -15.29
N ARG A 140 -1.03 2.99 -16.28
CA ARG A 140 -0.79 4.35 -16.74
C ARG A 140 -1.28 5.28 -15.63
N GLY A 141 -0.53 5.40 -14.53
CA GLY A 141 -0.96 6.22 -13.41
C GLY A 141 -0.29 5.88 -12.08
N GLY A 142 0.91 5.32 -12.07
CA GLY A 142 1.74 5.31 -10.88
C GLY A 142 2.13 6.75 -10.56
N GLY A 143 1.53 7.34 -9.52
CA GLY A 143 1.78 8.73 -9.16
C GLY A 143 2.84 8.81 -8.07
N ARG A 144 3.91 9.53 -8.33
CA ARG A 144 4.72 10.17 -7.30
C ARG A 144 3.88 11.32 -6.75
N VAL A 145 3.50 11.27 -5.48
CA VAL A 145 2.77 12.37 -4.86
C VAL A 145 3.71 13.11 -3.93
N ALA A 146 4.00 14.35 -4.27
CA ALA A 146 4.74 15.25 -3.40
C ALA A 146 3.88 15.62 -2.17
N PRO A 147 4.50 15.87 -1.00
CA PRO A 147 3.79 16.35 0.17
C PRO A 147 3.04 17.65 -0.16
N GLY A 148 1.73 17.70 0.17
CA GLY A 148 0.90 18.90 0.03
C GLY A 148 0.12 19.03 -1.27
N ASP A 149 0.21 18.12 -2.21
CA ASP A 149 -0.65 18.12 -3.41
C ASP A 149 -1.98 17.41 -3.11
N GLU A 150 -2.97 18.17 -2.68
CA GLU A 150 -4.32 17.70 -2.33
C GLU A 150 -5.20 17.41 -3.56
N ARG A 151 -4.64 17.44 -4.76
CA ARG A 151 -5.39 17.23 -5.99
C ARG A 151 -5.43 15.76 -6.36
N ASP A 152 -6.64 15.30 -6.43
CA ASP A 152 -7.21 14.12 -7.07
C ASP A 152 -7.58 12.96 -6.17
N VAL A 153 -8.88 12.99 -5.84
CA VAL A 153 -9.65 11.76 -5.67
C VAL A 153 -9.75 11.15 -7.08
N LEU A 154 -8.72 10.46 -7.49
CA LEU A 154 -8.80 9.63 -8.68
C LEU A 154 -9.60 8.40 -8.30
N ALA A 155 -10.83 8.36 -8.75
CA ALA A 155 -11.50 7.09 -9.05
C ALA A 155 -10.81 6.54 -10.30
N ASP A 156 -9.57 6.09 -10.12
CA ASP A 156 -8.77 5.54 -11.20
C ASP A 156 -8.83 4.03 -11.05
N ASP A 157 -9.69 3.39 -11.83
CA ASP A 157 -9.77 1.93 -11.92
C ASP A 157 -8.43 1.30 -12.38
N ASP A 158 -7.48 2.14 -12.79
CA ASP A 158 -6.15 1.76 -13.27
C ASP A 158 -5.03 1.90 -12.23
N LEU A 159 -5.28 2.42 -11.02
CA LEU A 159 -4.24 2.57 -10.01
C LEU A 159 -3.83 1.19 -9.45
N ARG A 160 -2.60 0.79 -9.73
CA ARG A 160 -2.03 -0.48 -9.24
C ARG A 160 -1.07 -0.31 -8.09
N PHE A 161 -0.52 0.90 -7.93
CA PHE A 161 0.36 1.23 -6.81
C PHE A 161 0.35 2.74 -6.52
N LEU A 162 0.70 3.10 -5.29
CA LEU A 162 0.87 4.47 -4.84
C LEU A 162 2.13 4.53 -3.95
N VAL A 163 3.07 5.39 -4.29
CA VAL A 163 4.23 5.69 -3.45
C VAL A 163 4.11 7.11 -2.93
N VAL A 164 4.22 7.29 -1.63
CA VAL A 164 4.20 8.60 -0.97
C VAL A 164 5.57 8.85 -0.37
N GLU A 165 6.18 10.00 -0.73
CA GLU A 165 7.41 10.51 -0.12
C GLU A 165 7.05 11.47 1.02
N GLY A 166 7.77 11.38 2.14
CA GLY A 166 7.69 12.36 3.22
C GLY A 166 8.49 13.62 2.89
N GLU A 167 8.19 14.69 3.60
CA GLU A 167 9.07 15.84 3.61
C GLU A 167 10.43 15.44 4.17
N ASP A 168 11.50 15.88 3.50
CA ASP A 168 12.86 15.61 3.89
C ASP A 168 13.10 16.13 5.32
N VAL A 169 13.21 15.24 6.30
CA VAL A 169 13.62 15.59 7.66
C VAL A 169 15.13 15.83 7.62
N ARG A 170 15.52 16.84 6.84
CA ARG A 170 16.82 17.49 6.94
C ARG A 170 16.64 18.73 7.79
N ARG A 171 16.62 18.54 9.12
CA ARG A 171 17.05 19.56 10.06
C ARG A 171 17.60 18.87 11.31
#